data_cf3a82e1e1d1f41c7bd6df038dec63cf
#
_entry.id   cf3a82e1e1d1f41c7bd6df038dec63cf
#
_cell.length_a   1.000
_cell.length_b   1.000
_cell.length_c   1.000
_cell.angle_alpha   90.00
_cell.angle_beta   90.00
_cell.angle_gamma   90.00
#
_symmetry.space_group_name_H-M   'P 1'
#
loop_
_entity.id
_entity.type
_entity.pdbx_description
1 polymer ?
#
loop_
_entity_poly.entity_id
_entity_poly.type
_entity_poly.pdbx_seq_one_letter_code
_entity_poly.pdbx_strand_id
1 'polypeptide(L)' 'MQVRVKLFAALREQAGTRERQLELADGAGVADVWGALGLGAEPQGLVYAVNRSYAERETRLQDGDEVAVIPPVS' A
#
# COMPACT_ATOMS: atom_id res chain seq x y z
N MET A 1 2.77 1.69 -14.42
CA MET A 1 1.50 1.06 -14.03
C MET A 1 0.84 1.82 -12.91
N GLN A 2 -0.47 1.78 -12.86
CA GLN A 2 -1.23 2.46 -11.80
C GLN A 2 -1.84 1.44 -10.86
N VAL A 3 -1.74 1.73 -9.57
CA VAL A 3 -2.37 0.92 -8.55
C VAL A 3 -3.19 1.82 -7.64
N ARG A 4 -4.23 1.26 -7.05
CA ARG A 4 -5.09 1.97 -6.12
C ARG A 4 -4.78 1.49 -4.72
N VAL A 5 -4.39 2.42 -3.84
CA VAL A 5 -3.98 2.08 -2.48
C VAL A 5 -5.05 2.54 -1.52
N LYS A 6 -5.54 1.61 -0.71
CA LYS A 6 -6.51 1.89 0.34
C LYS A 6 -5.78 1.96 1.67
N LEU A 7 -6.10 2.98 2.44
CA LEU A 7 -5.46 3.26 3.73
C LEU A 7 -6.50 3.12 4.83
N PHE A 8 -6.08 2.54 5.95
CA PHE A 8 -6.98 2.24 7.06
C PHE A 8 -6.49 2.87 8.35
N ALA A 9 -7.45 3.17 9.25
CA ALA A 9 -7.20 3.62 10.62
C ALA A 9 -6.26 4.84 10.65
N ALA A 10 -5.21 4.79 11.46
CA ALA A 10 -4.30 5.92 11.62
C ALA A 10 -3.61 6.33 10.31
N LEU A 11 -3.43 5.39 9.38
CA LEU A 11 -2.81 5.71 8.09
C LEU A 11 -3.70 6.62 7.27
N ARG A 12 -5.01 6.46 7.38
CA ARG A 12 -5.97 7.33 6.70
C ARG A 12 -5.83 8.77 7.20
N GLU A 13 -5.68 8.94 8.50
CA GLU A 13 -5.51 10.26 9.09
C GLU A 13 -4.16 10.86 8.69
N GLN A 14 -3.11 10.06 8.70
CA GLN A 14 -1.77 10.53 8.36
C GLN A 14 -1.71 10.98 6.91
N ALA A 15 -2.36 10.28 6.01
CA ALA A 15 -2.35 10.62 4.59
C ALA A 15 -3.38 11.68 4.21
N GLY A 16 -4.37 11.92 5.07
CA GLY A 16 -5.45 12.84 4.78
C GLY A 16 -6.48 12.31 3.81
N THR A 17 -6.42 11.02 3.51
CA THR A 17 -7.36 10.40 2.56
C THR A 17 -7.42 8.91 2.83
N ARG A 18 -8.52 8.29 2.42
CA ARG A 18 -8.69 6.86 2.56
C ARG A 18 -8.19 6.06 1.36
N GLU A 19 -7.91 6.73 0.26
CA GLU A 19 -7.52 6.07 -0.98
C GLU A 19 -6.64 6.97 -1.80
N ARG A 20 -5.60 6.40 -2.40
CA ARG A 20 -4.72 7.15 -3.30
C ARG A 20 -4.38 6.29 -4.50
N GLN A 21 -4.28 6.95 -5.65
CA GLN A 21 -3.79 6.31 -6.85
C GLN A 21 -2.29 6.57 -6.97
N LEU A 22 -1.53 5.52 -7.20
CA LEU A 22 -0.08 5.63 -7.35
C LEU A 22 0.35 5.18 -8.73
N GLU A 23 1.31 5.89 -9.27
CA GLU A 23 2.01 5.49 -10.48
C GLU A 23 3.31 4.81 -10.05
N LEU A 24 3.47 3.54 -10.40
CA LEU A 24 4.66 2.77 -10.06
C LEU A 24 5.33 2.27 -11.33
N ALA A 25 6.63 2.01 -11.23
CA ALA A 25 7.36 1.42 -12.34
C ALA A 25 6.86 0.01 -12.62
N ASP A 26 6.90 -0.41 -13.86
CA ASP A 26 6.56 -1.79 -14.21
C ASP A 26 7.52 -2.74 -13.47
N GLY A 27 6.96 -3.79 -12.91
CA GLY A 27 7.73 -4.74 -12.11
C GLY A 27 7.81 -4.39 -10.65
N ALA A 28 7.24 -3.25 -10.22
CA ALA A 28 7.21 -2.89 -8.82
C ALA A 28 6.41 -3.90 -8.00
N GLY A 29 6.75 -4.04 -6.74
CA GLY A 29 6.09 -4.95 -5.83
C GLY A 29 5.47 -4.24 -4.65
N VAL A 30 4.87 -5.04 -3.77
CA VAL A 30 4.26 -4.53 -2.54
C VAL A 30 5.24 -3.69 -1.73
N ALA A 31 6.52 -4.09 -1.71
CA ALA A 31 7.54 -3.38 -0.95
C ALA A 31 7.74 -1.94 -1.42
N ASP A 32 7.34 -1.61 -2.64
CA ASP A 32 7.52 -0.26 -3.20
C ASP A 32 6.37 0.68 -2.87
N VAL A 33 5.29 0.17 -2.35
CA VAL A 33 4.07 0.97 -2.13
C VAL A 33 4.28 2.04 -1.06
N TRP A 34 4.85 1.67 0.07
CA TRP A 34 4.99 2.62 1.17
C TRP A 34 5.83 3.83 0.78
N GLY A 35 6.97 3.58 0.12
CA GLY A 35 7.83 4.69 -0.31
C GLY A 35 7.13 5.65 -1.25
N ALA A 36 6.30 5.12 -2.15
CA ALA A 36 5.56 5.93 -3.11
C ALA A 36 4.47 6.77 -2.45
N LEU A 37 3.99 6.36 -1.27
CA LEU A 37 2.99 7.14 -0.54
C LEU A 37 3.56 8.43 0.06
N GLY A 38 4.86 8.45 0.34
CA GLY A 38 5.50 9.65 0.88
C GLY A 38 5.12 9.97 2.31
N LEU A 39 4.82 8.96 3.12
CA LEU A 39 4.36 9.13 4.49
C LEU A 39 5.47 9.00 5.53
N GLY A 40 6.72 8.98 5.10
CA GLY A 40 7.85 8.87 6.02
C GLY A 40 8.27 7.42 6.24
N ALA A 41 8.82 7.13 7.42
CA ALA A 41 9.31 5.80 7.71
C ALA A 41 8.16 4.80 7.79
N GLU A 42 8.38 3.61 7.24
CA GLU A 42 7.37 2.56 7.24
C GLU A 42 7.21 2.00 8.66
N PRO A 43 6.00 2.01 9.23
CA PRO A 43 5.78 1.41 10.55
C PRO A 43 6.01 -0.10 10.50
N GLN A 44 6.47 -0.65 11.61
CA GLN A 44 6.57 -2.10 11.72
C GLN A 44 5.20 -2.72 11.87
N GLY A 45 5.05 -3.94 11.35
CA GLY A 45 3.82 -4.69 11.51
C GLY A 45 2.72 -4.36 10.53
N LEU A 46 3.02 -3.58 9.50
CA LEU A 46 2.02 -3.33 8.45
C LEU A 46 1.68 -4.62 7.72
N VAL A 47 0.41 -4.76 7.40
CA VAL A 47 -0.08 -5.88 6.61
C VAL A 47 -0.56 -5.33 5.28
N TYR A 48 -0.21 -6.01 4.20
CA TYR A 48 -0.63 -5.63 2.86
C TYR A 48 -1.55 -6.69 2.28
N ALA A 49 -2.56 -6.25 1.56
CA ALA A 49 -3.44 -7.16 0.82
C ALA A 49 -3.57 -6.64 -0.60
N VAL A 50 -3.42 -7.54 -1.56
CA VAL A 50 -3.57 -7.19 -2.98
C VAL A 50 -4.85 -7.86 -3.48
N ASN A 51 -5.76 -7.04 -3.98
CA ASN A 51 -7.06 -7.51 -4.46
C ASN A 51 -7.76 -8.40 -3.41
N ARG A 52 -7.69 -7.96 -2.14
CA ARG A 52 -8.34 -8.59 -0.98
C ARG A 52 -7.71 -9.89 -0.52
N SER A 53 -6.50 -10.18 -0.98
CA SER A 53 -5.74 -11.34 -0.51
C SER A 53 -4.46 -10.87 0.14
N TYR A 54 -4.14 -11.40 1.31
CA TYR A 54 -2.90 -11.02 1.97
C TYR A 54 -1.72 -11.31 1.06
N ALA A 55 -0.78 -10.39 1.07
CA ALA A 55 0.38 -10.45 0.17
C ALA A 55 1.64 -10.14 0.94
N GLU A 56 2.73 -10.75 0.51
CA GLU A 56 4.04 -10.51 1.08
C GLU A 56 4.72 -9.37 0.34
N ARG A 57 5.80 -8.85 0.94
CA ARG A 57 6.51 -7.70 0.36
C ARG A 57 7.05 -7.99 -1.03
N GLU A 58 7.37 -9.24 -1.30
CA GLU A 58 7.94 -9.67 -2.58
C GLU A 58 6.89 -9.85 -3.68
N THR A 59 5.62 -9.78 -3.34
CA THR A 59 4.55 -9.93 -4.32
C THR A 59 4.63 -8.82 -5.35
N ARG A 60 4.67 -9.18 -6.63
CA ARG A 60 4.69 -8.20 -7.70
C ARG A 60 3.29 -7.69 -7.98
N LEU A 61 3.22 -6.40 -8.30
CA LEU A 61 1.95 -5.75 -8.60
C LEU A 61 1.74 -5.68 -10.11
N GLN A 62 0.48 -5.57 -10.50
CA GLN A 62 0.08 -5.40 -11.89
C GLN A 62 -0.77 -4.16 -12.01
N ASP A 63 -0.82 -3.61 -13.22
CA ASP A 63 -1.63 -2.43 -13.49
C ASP A 63 -3.07 -2.69 -13.09
N GLY A 64 -3.65 -1.74 -12.36
CA GLY A 64 -5.03 -1.84 -11.91
C GLY A 64 -5.21 -2.56 -10.58
N ASP A 65 -4.15 -3.07 -9.97
CA ASP A 65 -4.28 -3.74 -8.67
C ASP A 65 -4.74 -2.78 -7.58
N GLU A 66 -5.49 -3.35 -6.64
CA GLU A 66 -5.89 -2.65 -5.41
C GLU A 66 -5.03 -3.17 -4.27
N VAL A 67 -4.34 -2.26 -3.59
CA VAL A 67 -3.48 -2.61 -2.46
C VAL A 67 -4.04 -1.98 -1.20
N ALA A 68 -4.35 -2.81 -0.22
CA ALA A 68 -4.77 -2.34 1.09
C ALA A 68 -3.56 -2.31 2.01
N VAL A 69 -3.36 -1.19 2.71
CA VAL A 69 -2.29 -1.06 3.70
C VAL A 69 -2.96 -0.99 5.07
N ILE A 70 -2.74 -2.00 5.87
CA ILE A 70 -3.43 -2.19 7.13
C ILE A 70 -2.43 -2.06 8.27
N PRO A 71 -2.62 -1.08 9.19
CA PRO A 71 -1.69 -0.92 10.30
C PRO A 71 -1.87 -2.04 11.32
N PRO A 72 -0.85 -2.29 12.15
CA PRO A 72 -0.98 -3.29 13.19
C PRO A 72 -2.05 -2.91 14.20
N VAL A 73 -2.68 -3.92 14.76
CA VAL A 73 -3.66 -3.73 15.82
C VAL A 73 -2.89 -3.52 17.13
N SER A 74 -3.22 -2.48 17.83
CA SER A 74 -2.60 -2.19 19.12
C SER A 74 -3.52 -2.49 20.25
#